data_374df00801becf93ae0962b79df0e1e1
#
_entry.id   374df00801becf93ae0962b79df0e1e1
#
_cell.length_a   1.000
_cell.length_b   1.000
_cell.length_c   1.000
_cell.angle_alpha   90.00
_cell.angle_beta   90.00
_cell.angle_gamma   90.00
#
_symmetry.space_group_name_H-M   'P 1'
#
loop_
_entity.id
_entity.type
_entity.pdbx_description
1 polymer ?
#
loop_
_entity_poly.entity_id
_entity_poly.type
_entity_poly.pdbx_seq_one_letter_code
_entity_poly.pdbx_strand_id
1 'polypeptide(L)'
;MKCEKCGKEVALPFRCPYCGGYFCAEHRLPENHDCPRMDLARAPKRETRLVAVQKQKQKQKPYEYAVTYAPLKPKRRIRFSKKEIEHLTAATLLVIGVGLSLTFSTDIGFLVSFSVMITASFLLHEMAHKITAQKYGFWAEFRIFLTGAILTGISIITPFFKIISPGAVVVAGFTDRESGGKISVAGPLTNIVLSMIFLGVAFSVSVSPFYFQIFMLGAAFNAWIALFNLIPFGILDGFKIFLWDKKVWALAFTASLILTIVTYRFIL
;
A
#
# COMPACT_ATOMS: atom_id res chain seq x y z
N MET A 1 -16.23 -31.38 32.10
CA MET A 1 -15.61 -31.57 33.44
C MET A 1 -16.44 -30.81 34.48
N LYS A 2 -16.42 -31.25 35.75
CA LYS A 2 -17.18 -30.57 36.81
C LYS A 2 -16.25 -29.65 37.63
N CYS A 3 -16.77 -28.51 38.05
CA CYS A 3 -16.05 -27.62 38.97
C CYS A 3 -15.96 -28.30 40.35
N GLU A 4 -14.75 -28.40 40.88
CA GLU A 4 -14.51 -29.11 42.19
C GLU A 4 -15.11 -28.36 43.40
N LYS A 5 -15.43 -27.04 43.24
CA LYS A 5 -16.05 -26.24 44.29
C LYS A 5 -17.57 -26.31 44.27
N CYS A 6 -18.22 -26.13 43.12
CA CYS A 6 -19.70 -26.04 43.07
C CYS A 6 -20.38 -27.13 42.23
N GLY A 7 -19.64 -28.08 41.65
CA GLY A 7 -20.19 -29.21 40.88
C GLY A 7 -20.73 -28.85 39.49
N LYS A 8 -20.74 -27.56 39.08
CA LYS A 8 -21.25 -27.11 37.79
C LYS A 8 -20.45 -27.74 36.63
N GLU A 9 -21.12 -28.25 35.63
CA GLU A 9 -20.45 -28.75 34.42
C GLU A 9 -19.87 -27.58 33.58
N VAL A 10 -18.60 -27.72 33.20
CA VAL A 10 -17.83 -26.69 32.48
C VAL A 10 -17.12 -27.34 31.31
N ALA A 11 -17.34 -26.80 30.13
CA ALA A 11 -16.68 -27.26 28.89
C ALA A 11 -15.17 -27.02 28.91
N LEU A 12 -14.74 -25.86 29.44
CA LEU A 12 -13.33 -25.47 29.57
C LEU A 12 -13.05 -25.04 31.02
N PRO A 13 -12.64 -25.93 31.92
CA PRO A 13 -12.33 -25.61 33.30
C PRO A 13 -10.96 -24.93 33.42
N PHE A 14 -10.85 -24.03 34.39
CA PHE A 14 -9.58 -23.40 34.77
C PHE A 14 -8.85 -24.28 35.76
N ARG A 15 -7.58 -24.60 35.52
CA ARG A 15 -6.74 -25.31 36.46
C ARG A 15 -6.02 -24.34 37.40
N CYS A 16 -6.22 -24.49 38.70
CA CYS A 16 -5.50 -23.66 39.66
C CYS A 16 -4.00 -24.03 39.70
N PRO A 17 -3.09 -23.05 39.52
CA PRO A 17 -1.64 -23.31 39.50
C PRO A 17 -1.08 -23.72 40.89
N TYR A 18 -1.83 -23.52 41.96
CA TYR A 18 -1.36 -23.77 43.32
C TYR A 18 -1.84 -25.13 43.83
N CYS A 19 -3.13 -25.48 43.76
CA CYS A 19 -3.67 -26.75 44.20
C CYS A 19 -3.85 -27.77 43.08
N GLY A 20 -3.83 -27.35 41.80
CA GLY A 20 -4.00 -28.24 40.66
C GLY A 20 -5.44 -28.60 40.31
N GLY A 21 -6.44 -28.20 41.12
CA GLY A 21 -7.87 -28.49 40.93
C GLY A 21 -8.47 -27.74 39.74
N TYR A 22 -9.64 -28.24 39.27
CA TYR A 22 -10.35 -27.68 38.09
C TYR A 22 -11.62 -26.93 38.50
N PHE A 23 -11.76 -25.71 38.06
CA PHE A 23 -12.80 -24.78 38.50
C PHE A 23 -13.50 -24.07 37.37
N CYS A 24 -14.74 -23.61 37.58
CA CYS A 24 -15.48 -22.75 36.67
C CYS A 24 -14.94 -21.31 36.71
N ALA A 25 -15.43 -20.44 35.83
CA ALA A 25 -15.01 -19.06 35.74
C ALA A 25 -15.19 -18.27 37.06
N GLU A 26 -16.24 -18.56 37.82
CA GLU A 26 -16.52 -17.92 39.10
C GLU A 26 -15.56 -18.38 40.22
N HIS A 27 -15.12 -19.65 40.19
CA HIS A 27 -14.23 -20.25 41.20
C HIS A 27 -12.78 -20.38 40.72
N ARG A 28 -12.38 -19.71 39.66
CA ARG A 28 -11.03 -19.80 39.06
C ARG A 28 -9.91 -19.24 39.95
N LEU A 29 -10.23 -18.21 40.75
CA LEU A 29 -9.25 -17.59 41.64
C LEU A 29 -9.10 -18.40 42.94
N PRO A 30 -7.88 -18.45 43.54
CA PRO A 30 -7.62 -19.18 44.78
C PRO A 30 -8.57 -18.79 45.93
N GLU A 31 -8.93 -17.51 46.02
CA GLU A 31 -9.84 -16.98 47.04
C GLU A 31 -11.28 -17.51 46.86
N ASN A 32 -11.69 -17.79 45.63
CA ASN A 32 -13.08 -18.18 45.33
C ASN A 32 -13.34 -19.67 45.50
N HIS A 33 -12.31 -20.52 45.62
CA HIS A 33 -12.47 -21.97 45.84
C HIS A 33 -11.83 -22.48 47.15
N ASP A 34 -11.51 -21.57 48.09
CA ASP A 34 -10.86 -21.90 49.36
C ASP A 34 -9.62 -22.77 49.14
N CYS A 35 -8.70 -22.28 48.31
CA CYS A 35 -7.55 -23.04 47.87
C CYS A 35 -6.72 -23.58 49.07
N PRO A 36 -6.49 -24.90 49.18
CA PRO A 36 -5.72 -25.46 50.28
C PRO A 36 -4.25 -25.03 50.30
N ARG A 37 -3.79 -24.36 49.21
CA ARG A 37 -2.46 -23.77 49.10
C ARG A 37 -2.55 -22.27 48.99
N MET A 38 -3.42 -21.62 49.73
CA MET A 38 -3.57 -20.18 49.76
C MET A 38 -2.31 -19.46 50.26
N ASP A 39 -1.55 -20.12 51.12
CA ASP A 39 -0.22 -19.66 51.57
C ASP A 39 0.73 -19.41 50.39
N LEU A 40 0.74 -20.28 49.41
CA LEU A 40 1.55 -20.11 48.21
C LEU A 40 1.00 -18.99 47.29
N ALA A 41 -0.31 -18.79 47.25
CA ALA A 41 -0.94 -17.75 46.46
C ALA A 41 -0.72 -16.37 47.10
N ARG A 42 -0.68 -16.27 48.43
CA ARG A 42 -0.42 -15.07 49.23
C ARG A 42 1.06 -14.81 49.52
N ALA A 43 1.93 -15.82 49.30
CA ALA A 43 3.34 -15.63 49.53
C ALA A 43 3.86 -14.48 48.65
N PRO A 44 4.52 -13.47 49.23
CA PRO A 44 5.12 -12.40 48.45
C PRO A 44 6.07 -13.07 47.45
N LYS A 45 5.90 -12.76 46.16
CA LYS A 45 6.84 -13.23 45.12
C LYS A 45 8.23 -12.88 45.62
N ARG A 46 9.06 -13.89 45.92
CA ARG A 46 10.42 -13.69 46.44
C ARG A 46 11.15 -12.69 45.58
N GLU A 47 11.31 -11.47 46.07
CA GLU A 47 12.08 -10.40 45.43
C GLU A 47 13.56 -10.78 45.21
N THR A 48 14.02 -11.81 45.91
CA THR A 48 15.38 -12.33 45.80
C THR A 48 15.79 -12.70 44.38
N ARG A 49 14.85 -13.17 43.55
CA ARG A 49 15.17 -13.44 42.13
C ARG A 49 15.20 -12.18 41.26
N LEU A 50 14.36 -11.19 41.61
CA LEU A 50 14.34 -9.92 40.89
C LEU A 50 15.54 -9.04 41.26
N VAL A 51 15.97 -9.04 42.54
CA VAL A 51 17.15 -8.30 42.98
C VAL A 51 18.44 -8.92 42.43
N ALA A 52 18.54 -10.25 42.35
CA ALA A 52 19.68 -10.90 41.70
C ALA A 52 19.74 -10.62 40.19
N VAL A 53 18.58 -10.62 39.51
CA VAL A 53 18.48 -10.29 38.08
C VAL A 53 18.70 -8.78 37.84
N GLN A 54 18.25 -7.92 38.75
CA GLN A 54 18.53 -6.48 38.65
C GLN A 54 20.01 -6.16 38.92
N LYS A 55 20.68 -6.82 39.89
CA LYS A 55 22.12 -6.64 40.10
C LYS A 55 22.96 -7.17 38.95
N GLN A 56 22.56 -8.24 38.28
CA GLN A 56 23.20 -8.69 37.05
C GLN A 56 22.88 -7.79 35.84
N LYS A 57 21.67 -7.21 35.77
CA LYS A 57 21.33 -6.23 34.73
C LYS A 57 22.06 -4.88 34.89
N GLN A 58 22.43 -4.47 36.11
CA GLN A 58 23.21 -3.25 36.31
C GLN A 58 24.68 -3.37 35.88
N LYS A 59 25.22 -4.59 35.76
CA LYS A 59 26.57 -4.82 35.18
C LYS A 59 26.56 -5.11 33.67
N GLN A 60 25.45 -5.50 33.11
CA GLN A 60 25.24 -5.50 31.66
C GLN A 60 24.65 -4.12 31.33
N LYS A 61 25.39 -3.34 30.51
CA LYS A 61 24.81 -2.17 29.83
C LYS A 61 23.39 -2.52 29.42
N PRO A 62 22.38 -1.67 29.69
CA PRO A 62 21.04 -1.97 29.24
C PRO A 62 21.17 -2.38 27.78
N TYR A 63 20.73 -3.60 27.45
CA TYR A 63 20.42 -3.91 26.06
C TYR A 63 19.31 -2.94 25.74
N GLU A 64 19.68 -1.76 25.33
CA GLU A 64 18.89 -0.96 24.47
C GLU A 64 18.62 -1.90 23.30
N TYR A 65 17.41 -2.49 23.28
CA TYR A 65 16.87 -2.99 22.03
C TYR A 65 16.65 -1.74 21.17
N ALA A 66 17.73 -1.07 20.81
CA ALA A 66 17.78 -0.42 19.57
C ALA A 66 17.50 -1.55 18.59
N VAL A 67 16.25 -1.75 18.22
CA VAL A 67 15.94 -2.35 16.95
C VAL A 67 16.60 -1.39 15.97
N THR A 68 17.90 -1.59 15.81
CA THR A 68 18.68 -0.95 14.77
C THR A 68 18.08 -1.60 13.53
N TYR A 69 17.02 -0.96 13.00
CA TYR A 69 16.73 -1.11 11.59
C TYR A 69 18.01 -0.58 10.92
N ALA A 70 19.03 -1.46 10.82
CA ALA A 70 20.14 -1.20 9.93
C ALA A 70 19.44 -0.99 8.58
N PRO A 71 19.45 0.23 8.03
CA PRO A 71 18.88 0.42 6.72
C PRO A 71 19.61 -0.60 5.85
N LEU A 72 18.86 -1.58 5.36
CA LEU A 72 19.43 -2.58 4.45
C LEU A 72 20.07 -1.75 3.36
N LYS A 73 21.43 -1.75 3.29
CA LYS A 73 22.15 -1.00 2.26
C LYS A 73 21.44 -1.28 0.96
N PRO A 74 20.89 -0.28 0.28
CA PRO A 74 20.03 -0.50 -0.88
C PRO A 74 20.85 -1.30 -1.87
N LYS A 75 20.51 -2.59 -2.08
CA LYS A 75 21.14 -3.35 -3.14
C LYS A 75 20.73 -2.63 -4.42
N ARG A 76 21.70 -2.25 -5.25
CA ARG A 76 21.53 -1.47 -6.51
C ARG A 76 20.55 -2.09 -7.53
N ARG A 77 19.97 -3.28 -7.28
CA ARG A 77 19.08 -3.98 -8.19
C ARG A 77 17.64 -3.93 -7.67
N ILE A 78 16.74 -3.48 -8.52
CA ILE A 78 15.29 -3.56 -8.30
C ILE A 78 14.92 -5.04 -8.15
N ARG A 79 14.18 -5.36 -7.08
CA ARG A 79 13.78 -6.73 -6.77
C ARG A 79 12.34 -6.97 -7.18
N PHE A 80 12.10 -8.11 -7.80
CA PHE A 80 10.77 -8.62 -8.12
C PHE A 80 10.60 -10.00 -7.50
N SER A 81 9.46 -10.26 -6.86
CA SER A 81 9.06 -11.60 -6.44
C SER A 81 8.22 -12.27 -7.53
N LYS A 82 8.16 -13.61 -7.51
CA LYS A 82 7.28 -14.35 -8.44
C LYS A 82 5.82 -13.89 -8.32
N LYS A 83 5.33 -13.75 -7.08
CA LYS A 83 3.97 -13.32 -6.80
C LYS A 83 3.68 -11.89 -7.26
N GLU A 84 4.66 -11.00 -7.23
CA GLU A 84 4.53 -9.66 -7.78
C GLU A 84 4.39 -9.70 -9.30
N ILE A 85 5.18 -10.53 -9.99
CA ILE A 85 5.10 -10.70 -11.44
C ILE A 85 3.73 -11.22 -11.85
N GLU A 86 3.18 -12.21 -11.14
CA GLU A 86 1.82 -12.72 -11.35
C GLU A 86 0.77 -11.60 -11.22
N HIS A 87 0.88 -10.80 -10.16
CA HIS A 87 -0.03 -9.68 -9.91
C HIS A 87 0.12 -8.57 -10.96
N LEU A 88 1.34 -8.22 -11.36
CA LEU A 88 1.59 -7.25 -12.42
C LEU A 88 1.02 -7.74 -13.77
N THR A 89 1.21 -9.02 -14.09
CA THR A 89 0.66 -9.61 -15.34
C THR A 89 -0.86 -9.53 -15.33
N ALA A 90 -1.52 -9.94 -14.27
CA ALA A 90 -2.98 -9.88 -14.17
C ALA A 90 -3.50 -8.44 -14.22
N ALA A 91 -2.84 -7.49 -13.52
CA ALA A 91 -3.19 -6.07 -13.58
C ALA A 91 -2.99 -5.50 -15.00
N THR A 92 -1.91 -5.87 -15.67
CA THR A 92 -1.62 -5.48 -17.06
C THR A 92 -2.74 -5.91 -18.00
N LEU A 93 -3.20 -7.16 -17.89
CA LEU A 93 -4.30 -7.67 -18.71
C LEU A 93 -5.61 -6.91 -18.47
N LEU A 94 -5.92 -6.58 -17.22
CA LEU A 94 -7.09 -5.75 -16.89
C LEU A 94 -6.98 -4.35 -17.50
N VAL A 95 -5.81 -3.71 -17.41
CA VAL A 95 -5.60 -2.36 -17.96
C VAL A 95 -5.65 -2.37 -19.49
N ILE A 96 -5.09 -3.38 -20.16
CA ILE A 96 -5.24 -3.58 -21.60
C ILE A 96 -6.72 -3.69 -21.96
N GLY A 97 -7.49 -4.50 -21.25
CA GLY A 97 -8.94 -4.63 -21.45
C GLY A 97 -9.68 -3.29 -21.35
N VAL A 98 -9.34 -2.47 -20.36
CA VAL A 98 -9.91 -1.12 -20.24
C VAL A 98 -9.47 -0.24 -21.42
N GLY A 99 -8.20 -0.30 -21.83
CA GLY A 99 -7.69 0.47 -22.97
C GLY A 99 -8.44 0.15 -24.25
N LEU A 100 -8.69 -1.13 -24.52
CA LEU A 100 -9.47 -1.58 -25.69
C LEU A 100 -10.94 -1.13 -25.62
N SER A 101 -11.49 -0.93 -24.41
CA SER A 101 -12.88 -0.52 -24.21
C SER A 101 -13.09 1.00 -24.10
N LEU A 102 -12.00 1.79 -24.03
CA LEU A 102 -12.06 3.25 -23.87
C LEU A 102 -12.37 3.97 -25.18
N THR A 103 -12.10 3.37 -26.31
CA THR A 103 -12.28 4.00 -27.62
C THR A 103 -13.36 3.27 -28.42
N PHE A 104 -14.18 4.04 -29.12
CA PHE A 104 -15.16 3.51 -30.08
C PHE A 104 -14.56 3.38 -31.49
N SER A 105 -13.23 3.45 -31.60
CA SER A 105 -12.54 3.30 -32.87
C SER A 105 -12.63 1.84 -33.37
N THR A 106 -12.88 1.69 -34.67
CA THR A 106 -12.81 0.39 -35.35
C THR A 106 -11.40 0.11 -35.92
N ASP A 107 -10.49 1.09 -35.84
CA ASP A 107 -9.11 0.94 -36.25
C ASP A 107 -8.31 0.14 -35.21
N ILE A 108 -7.93 -1.09 -35.58
CA ILE A 108 -7.16 -1.99 -34.71
C ILE A 108 -5.81 -1.39 -34.32
N GLY A 109 -5.14 -0.67 -35.26
CA GLY A 109 -3.86 -0.02 -34.98
C GLY A 109 -3.97 1.04 -33.90
N PHE A 110 -5.05 1.83 -33.95
CA PHE A 110 -5.37 2.82 -32.93
C PHE A 110 -5.66 2.17 -31.56
N LEU A 111 -6.53 1.16 -31.54
CA LEU A 111 -6.91 0.44 -30.30
C LEU A 111 -5.70 -0.17 -29.61
N VAL A 112 -4.83 -0.84 -30.36
CA VAL A 112 -3.61 -1.48 -29.84
C VAL A 112 -2.64 -0.41 -29.32
N SER A 113 -2.35 0.62 -30.12
CA SER A 113 -1.40 1.67 -29.74
C SER A 113 -1.85 2.41 -28.48
N PHE A 114 -3.15 2.74 -28.40
CA PHE A 114 -3.72 3.41 -27.23
C PHE A 114 -3.71 2.52 -25.99
N SER A 115 -4.07 1.25 -26.12
CA SER A 115 -4.04 0.29 -25.00
C SER A 115 -2.63 0.05 -24.48
N VAL A 116 -1.65 -0.06 -25.35
CA VAL A 116 -0.22 -0.19 -24.96
C VAL A 116 0.24 1.07 -24.20
N MET A 117 -0.12 2.24 -24.70
CA MET A 117 0.26 3.51 -24.07
C MET A 117 -0.34 3.67 -22.67
N ILE A 118 -1.65 3.38 -22.49
CA ILE A 118 -2.31 3.43 -21.18
C ILE A 118 -1.65 2.44 -20.22
N THR A 119 -1.39 1.23 -20.69
CA THR A 119 -0.76 0.19 -19.90
C THR A 119 0.65 0.58 -19.47
N ALA A 120 1.45 1.11 -20.38
CA ALA A 120 2.78 1.61 -20.07
C ALA A 120 2.73 2.75 -19.05
N SER A 121 1.80 3.69 -19.21
CA SER A 121 1.60 4.82 -18.28
C SER A 121 1.26 4.33 -16.86
N PHE A 122 0.37 3.36 -16.73
CA PHE A 122 0.04 2.74 -15.46
C PHE A 122 1.25 2.03 -14.84
N LEU A 123 1.93 1.17 -15.62
CA LEU A 123 3.09 0.43 -15.12
C LEU A 123 4.23 1.36 -14.68
N LEU A 124 4.51 2.42 -15.44
CA LEU A 124 5.54 3.39 -15.09
C LEU A 124 5.21 4.16 -13.81
N HIS A 125 3.93 4.50 -13.61
CA HIS A 125 3.45 5.11 -12.36
C HIS A 125 3.73 4.19 -11.16
N GLU A 126 3.29 2.93 -11.21
CA GLU A 126 3.52 1.97 -10.13
C GLU A 126 5.01 1.67 -9.90
N MET A 127 5.77 1.56 -10.98
CA MET A 127 7.21 1.35 -10.89
C MET A 127 7.93 2.54 -10.28
N ALA A 128 7.48 3.76 -10.49
CA ALA A 128 8.04 4.95 -9.85
C ALA A 128 7.91 4.90 -8.33
N HIS A 129 6.74 4.51 -7.80
CA HIS A 129 6.55 4.27 -6.37
C HIS A 129 7.49 3.20 -5.85
N LYS A 130 7.54 2.05 -6.51
CA LYS A 130 8.37 0.92 -6.12
C LYS A 130 9.85 1.26 -6.10
N ILE A 131 10.35 1.84 -7.19
CA ILE A 131 11.77 2.19 -7.31
C ILE A 131 12.16 3.20 -6.23
N THR A 132 11.30 4.20 -5.99
CA THR A 132 11.53 5.21 -4.96
C THR A 132 11.54 4.57 -3.58
N ALA A 133 10.57 3.72 -3.24
CA ALA A 133 10.53 3.01 -1.96
C ALA A 133 11.79 2.13 -1.75
N GLN A 134 12.19 1.38 -2.77
CA GLN A 134 13.39 0.53 -2.69
C GLN A 134 14.69 1.35 -2.60
N LYS A 135 14.78 2.54 -3.20
CA LYS A 135 15.90 3.47 -3.01
C LYS A 135 16.01 3.96 -1.57
N TYR A 136 14.89 4.16 -0.88
CA TYR A 136 14.85 4.49 0.55
C TYR A 136 15.06 3.28 1.47
N GLY A 137 15.27 2.08 0.90
CA GLY A 137 15.55 0.85 1.67
C GLY A 137 14.31 0.11 2.14
N PHE A 138 13.11 0.53 1.75
CA PHE A 138 11.87 -0.15 2.10
C PHE A 138 11.63 -1.38 1.21
N TRP A 139 10.96 -2.38 1.77
CA TRP A 139 10.39 -3.43 0.95
C TRP A 139 9.15 -2.87 0.22
N ALA A 140 9.10 -3.08 -1.09
CA ALA A 140 8.02 -2.60 -1.93
C ALA A 140 7.72 -3.59 -3.05
N GLU A 141 6.45 -3.99 -3.17
CA GLU A 141 5.95 -4.91 -4.19
C GLU A 141 4.56 -4.49 -4.66
N PHE A 142 4.29 -4.64 -5.95
CA PHE A 142 2.95 -4.44 -6.48
C PHE A 142 2.02 -5.57 -6.04
N ARG A 143 0.83 -5.22 -5.59
CA ARG A 143 -0.23 -6.15 -5.16
C ARG A 143 -1.57 -5.77 -5.77
N ILE A 144 -2.27 -6.77 -6.32
CA ILE A 144 -3.67 -6.61 -6.72
C ILE A 144 -4.54 -6.58 -5.47
N PHE A 145 -5.52 -5.68 -5.47
CA PHE A 145 -6.61 -5.63 -4.50
C PHE A 145 -7.89 -6.09 -5.17
N LEU A 146 -8.60 -7.03 -4.54
CA LEU A 146 -9.80 -7.62 -5.11
C LEU A 146 -10.84 -6.56 -5.52
N THR A 147 -11.10 -5.58 -4.66
CA THR A 147 -12.03 -4.49 -4.93
C THR A 147 -11.61 -3.64 -6.14
N GLY A 148 -10.33 -3.29 -6.23
CA GLY A 148 -9.79 -2.53 -7.35
C GLY A 148 -9.81 -3.33 -8.66
N ALA A 149 -9.47 -4.61 -8.61
CA ALA A 149 -9.53 -5.51 -9.76
C ALA A 149 -10.97 -5.67 -10.28
N ILE A 150 -11.96 -5.84 -9.39
CA ILE A 150 -13.38 -5.92 -9.77
C ILE A 150 -13.83 -4.60 -10.40
N LEU A 151 -13.53 -3.45 -9.80
CA LEU A 151 -13.90 -2.14 -10.35
C LEU A 151 -13.25 -1.90 -11.72
N THR A 152 -11.99 -2.28 -11.89
CA THR A 152 -11.29 -2.20 -13.17
C THR A 152 -11.92 -3.17 -14.18
N GLY A 153 -12.29 -4.39 -13.76
CA GLY A 153 -12.99 -5.37 -14.60
C GLY A 153 -14.37 -4.88 -15.06
N ILE A 154 -15.16 -4.30 -14.16
CA ILE A 154 -16.44 -3.67 -14.49
C ILE A 154 -16.24 -2.54 -15.51
N SER A 155 -15.14 -1.78 -15.36
CA SER A 155 -14.81 -0.69 -16.29
C SER A 155 -14.54 -1.17 -17.72
N ILE A 156 -14.21 -2.43 -17.95
CA ILE A 156 -14.07 -3.00 -19.30
C ILE A 156 -15.43 -3.05 -19.99
N ILE A 157 -16.48 -3.41 -19.25
CA ILE A 157 -17.81 -3.66 -19.79
C ILE A 157 -18.66 -2.37 -19.84
N THR A 158 -18.48 -1.47 -18.88
CA THR A 158 -19.28 -0.25 -18.77
C THR A 158 -18.76 0.86 -19.69
N PRO A 159 -19.62 1.52 -20.50
CA PRO A 159 -19.17 2.60 -21.39
C PRO A 159 -18.93 3.93 -20.64
N PHE A 160 -19.65 4.18 -19.56
CA PHE A 160 -19.68 5.49 -18.89
C PHE A 160 -18.77 5.63 -17.68
N PHE A 161 -18.34 4.51 -17.10
CA PHE A 161 -17.59 4.49 -15.86
C PHE A 161 -16.26 3.76 -16.05
N LYS A 162 -15.15 4.51 -15.95
CA LYS A 162 -13.80 3.98 -16.19
C LYS A 162 -12.92 4.25 -14.97
N ILE A 163 -12.66 3.19 -14.19
CA ILE A 163 -11.68 3.20 -13.10
C ILE A 163 -10.54 2.24 -13.46
N ILE A 164 -9.32 2.74 -13.41
CA ILE A 164 -8.09 1.95 -13.62
C ILE A 164 -7.33 1.96 -12.30
N SER A 165 -7.61 1.00 -11.45
CA SER A 165 -6.95 0.84 -10.15
C SER A 165 -6.95 -0.63 -9.73
N PRO A 166 -6.37 -1.55 -10.54
CA PRO A 166 -6.42 -2.98 -10.23
C PRO A 166 -5.62 -3.35 -8.98
N GLY A 167 -4.69 -2.52 -8.56
CA GLY A 167 -3.80 -2.74 -7.43
C GLY A 167 -2.93 -1.52 -7.18
N ALA A 168 -1.99 -1.65 -6.26
CA ALA A 168 -1.00 -0.61 -5.94
C ALA A 168 0.28 -1.21 -5.38
N VAL A 169 1.35 -0.41 -5.36
CA VAL A 169 2.59 -0.77 -4.68
C VAL A 169 2.41 -0.69 -3.17
N VAL A 170 2.50 -1.85 -2.53
CA VAL A 170 2.51 -1.98 -1.06
C VAL A 170 3.94 -1.77 -0.57
N VAL A 171 4.11 -0.86 0.36
CA VAL A 171 5.39 -0.57 1.03
C VAL A 171 5.31 -1.07 2.46
N ALA A 172 6.24 -1.94 2.86
CA ALA A 172 6.32 -2.47 4.21
C ALA A 172 7.48 -1.83 4.97
N GLY A 173 7.21 -1.54 6.26
CA GLY A 173 8.13 -0.88 7.17
C GLY A 173 7.52 0.40 7.76
N PHE A 174 8.19 0.96 8.76
CA PHE A 174 7.80 2.28 9.29
C PHE A 174 8.32 3.35 8.32
N THR A 175 7.44 3.84 7.46
CA THR A 175 7.73 5.03 6.67
C THR A 175 7.42 6.27 7.54
N ASP A 176 8.44 7.11 7.73
CA ASP A 176 8.21 8.45 8.24
C ASP A 176 7.39 9.29 7.23
N ARG A 177 6.84 10.39 7.69
CA ARG A 177 5.99 11.25 6.84
C ARG A 177 6.72 11.74 5.59
N GLU A 178 8.01 12.01 5.70
CA GLU A 178 8.83 12.52 4.60
C GLU A 178 9.06 11.44 3.53
N SER A 179 9.52 10.27 3.92
CA SER A 179 9.73 9.14 3.00
C SER A 179 8.43 8.70 2.35
N GLY A 180 7.34 8.63 3.13
CA GLY A 180 6.00 8.32 2.61
C GLY A 180 5.53 9.32 1.55
N GLY A 181 5.70 10.62 1.80
CA GLY A 181 5.37 11.67 0.84
C GLY A 181 6.21 11.61 -0.43
N LYS A 182 7.53 11.41 -0.30
CA LYS A 182 8.45 11.29 -1.45
C LYS A 182 8.16 10.04 -2.30
N ILE A 183 7.79 8.93 -1.68
CA ILE A 183 7.36 7.73 -2.38
C ILE A 183 6.06 8.01 -3.13
N SER A 184 5.09 8.63 -2.46
CA SER A 184 3.78 8.89 -3.05
C SER A 184 3.81 9.89 -4.19
N VAL A 185 4.69 10.89 -4.18
CA VAL A 185 4.78 11.87 -5.29
C VAL A 185 5.40 11.27 -6.56
N ALA A 186 6.16 10.18 -6.46
CA ALA A 186 6.89 9.61 -7.58
C ALA A 186 5.97 9.14 -8.72
N GLY A 187 4.84 8.51 -8.42
CA GLY A 187 3.86 8.08 -9.42
C GLY A 187 3.21 9.24 -10.18
N PRO A 188 2.52 10.16 -9.48
CA PRO A 188 1.93 11.34 -10.14
C PRO A 188 2.94 12.18 -10.91
N LEU A 189 4.15 12.36 -10.38
CA LEU A 189 5.22 13.10 -11.08
C LEU A 189 5.62 12.40 -12.38
N THR A 190 5.70 11.08 -12.39
CA THR A 190 5.97 10.30 -13.61
C THR A 190 4.89 10.55 -14.66
N ASN A 191 3.62 10.56 -14.28
CA ASN A 191 2.55 10.85 -15.24
C ASN A 191 2.56 12.31 -15.71
N ILE A 192 2.88 13.29 -14.86
CA ILE A 192 3.07 14.68 -15.28
C ILE A 192 4.17 14.78 -16.36
N VAL A 193 5.31 14.13 -16.13
CA VAL A 193 6.43 14.09 -17.07
C VAL A 193 6.03 13.40 -18.38
N LEU A 194 5.35 12.26 -18.31
CA LEU A 194 4.86 11.56 -19.50
C LEU A 194 3.86 12.40 -20.28
N SER A 195 2.94 13.10 -19.61
CA SER A 195 2.00 14.03 -20.24
C SER A 195 2.74 15.12 -21.01
N MET A 196 3.77 15.74 -20.40
CA MET A 196 4.58 16.76 -21.08
C MET A 196 5.36 16.19 -22.27
N ILE A 197 5.92 14.99 -22.15
CA ILE A 197 6.63 14.32 -23.24
C ILE A 197 5.67 14.06 -24.42
N PHE A 198 4.52 13.45 -24.16
CA PHE A 198 3.54 13.18 -25.22
C PHE A 198 3.03 14.46 -25.87
N LEU A 199 2.77 15.50 -25.09
CA LEU A 199 2.36 16.81 -25.60
C LEU A 199 3.48 17.44 -26.46
N GLY A 200 4.72 17.39 -25.99
CA GLY A 200 5.88 17.88 -26.74
C GLY A 200 6.07 17.13 -28.06
N VAL A 201 5.95 15.80 -28.06
CA VAL A 201 6.05 15.00 -29.29
C VAL A 201 4.91 15.34 -30.26
N ALA A 202 3.68 15.51 -29.77
CA ALA A 202 2.54 15.88 -30.62
C ALA A 202 2.78 17.17 -31.41
N PHE A 203 3.46 18.16 -30.79
CA PHE A 203 3.69 19.47 -31.41
C PHE A 203 5.07 19.65 -32.07
N SER A 204 6.08 18.83 -31.76
CA SER A 204 7.45 19.00 -32.23
C SER A 204 7.75 18.30 -33.57
N VAL A 205 6.94 17.37 -33.98
CA VAL A 205 7.16 16.57 -35.18
C VAL A 205 5.98 16.76 -36.13
N SER A 206 6.23 16.82 -37.44
CA SER A 206 5.18 16.76 -38.47
C SER A 206 4.59 15.33 -38.47
N VAL A 207 3.84 15.00 -37.44
CA VAL A 207 3.19 13.69 -37.28
C VAL A 207 1.92 13.65 -38.12
N SER A 208 1.60 12.46 -38.63
CA SER A 208 0.30 12.29 -39.28
C SER A 208 -0.85 12.50 -38.27
N PRO A 209 -2.05 12.86 -38.75
CA PRO A 209 -3.21 13.06 -37.85
C PRO A 209 -3.45 11.88 -36.89
N PHE A 210 -3.16 10.66 -37.33
CA PHE A 210 -3.26 9.44 -36.54
C PHE A 210 -2.34 9.47 -35.31
N TYR A 211 -1.06 9.76 -35.50
CA TYR A 211 -0.10 9.82 -34.39
C TYR A 211 -0.33 11.03 -33.49
N PHE A 212 -0.71 12.17 -34.08
CA PHE A 212 -1.08 13.36 -33.33
C PHE A 212 -2.19 13.04 -32.32
N GLN A 213 -3.26 12.37 -32.77
CA GLN A 213 -4.37 11.99 -31.91
C GLN A 213 -3.93 11.02 -30.80
N ILE A 214 -3.10 10.02 -31.10
CA ILE A 214 -2.58 9.09 -30.09
C ILE A 214 -1.78 9.82 -29.03
N PHE A 215 -0.84 10.69 -29.41
CA PHE A 215 -0.01 11.43 -28.48
C PHE A 215 -0.82 12.41 -27.65
N MET A 216 -1.79 13.09 -28.24
CA MET A 216 -2.70 13.99 -27.49
C MET A 216 -3.53 13.24 -26.47
N LEU A 217 -4.11 12.09 -26.83
CA LEU A 217 -4.83 11.24 -25.89
C LEU A 217 -3.90 10.69 -24.79
N GLY A 218 -2.66 10.37 -25.13
CA GLY A 218 -1.65 9.96 -24.16
C GLY A 218 -1.30 11.06 -23.17
N ALA A 219 -1.14 12.27 -23.66
CA ALA A 219 -0.90 13.45 -22.82
C ALA A 219 -2.08 13.68 -21.86
N ALA A 220 -3.31 13.67 -22.39
CA ALA A 220 -4.53 13.86 -21.60
C ALA A 220 -4.71 12.76 -20.55
N PHE A 221 -4.52 11.51 -20.93
CA PHE A 221 -4.65 10.37 -20.03
C PHE A 221 -3.66 10.45 -18.86
N ASN A 222 -2.39 10.77 -19.15
CA ASN A 222 -1.38 10.92 -18.11
C ASN A 222 -1.66 12.12 -17.19
N ALA A 223 -2.07 13.26 -17.76
CA ALA A 223 -2.47 14.43 -16.98
C ALA A 223 -3.64 14.10 -16.05
N TRP A 224 -4.65 13.38 -16.56
CA TRP A 224 -5.81 12.96 -15.78
C TRP A 224 -5.47 11.98 -14.66
N ILE A 225 -4.64 10.96 -14.93
CA ILE A 225 -4.19 10.01 -13.88
C ILE A 225 -3.44 10.76 -12.79
N ALA A 226 -2.53 11.68 -13.15
CA ALA A 226 -1.80 12.48 -12.17
C ALA A 226 -2.77 13.32 -11.32
N LEU A 227 -3.70 14.03 -11.97
CA LEU A 227 -4.68 14.88 -11.28
C LEU A 227 -5.55 14.07 -10.33
N PHE A 228 -6.06 12.93 -10.78
CA PHE A 228 -6.89 12.04 -9.96
C PHE A 228 -6.14 11.52 -8.74
N ASN A 229 -4.92 11.03 -8.92
CA ASN A 229 -4.09 10.55 -7.83
C ASN A 229 -3.65 11.64 -6.86
N LEU A 230 -3.65 12.91 -7.27
CA LEU A 230 -3.31 14.05 -6.43
C LEU A 230 -4.49 14.61 -5.63
N ILE A 231 -5.70 14.07 -5.77
CA ILE A 231 -6.83 14.40 -4.90
C ILE A 231 -6.45 14.04 -3.45
N PRO A 232 -6.53 14.98 -2.48
CA PRO A 232 -6.07 14.76 -1.12
C PRO A 232 -7.10 14.02 -0.28
N PHE A 233 -7.51 12.82 -0.74
CA PHE A 233 -8.56 12.03 -0.11
C PHE A 233 -8.21 10.54 0.00
N GLY A 234 -8.48 9.95 1.16
CA GLY A 234 -8.50 8.51 1.39
C GLY A 234 -7.15 7.83 1.14
N ILE A 235 -7.16 6.86 0.23
CA ILE A 235 -6.00 6.02 -0.09
C ILE A 235 -5.12 6.56 -1.22
N LEU A 236 -5.56 7.66 -1.87
CA LEU A 236 -4.86 8.25 -2.99
C LEU A 236 -3.52 8.87 -2.57
N ASP A 237 -2.59 8.96 -3.51
CA ASP A 237 -1.25 9.50 -3.24
C ASP A 237 -1.28 10.96 -2.77
N GLY A 238 -2.20 11.74 -3.33
CA GLY A 238 -2.40 13.14 -2.98
C GLY A 238 -2.61 13.38 -1.49
N PHE A 239 -3.29 12.47 -0.80
CA PHE A 239 -3.47 12.58 0.64
C PHE A 239 -2.16 12.48 1.41
N LYS A 240 -1.31 11.51 1.05
CA LYS A 240 0.01 11.34 1.69
C LYS A 240 0.95 12.50 1.37
N ILE A 241 0.93 12.99 0.13
CA ILE A 241 1.73 14.15 -0.30
C ILE A 241 1.26 15.41 0.44
N PHE A 242 -0.05 15.65 0.52
CA PHE A 242 -0.63 16.80 1.23
C PHE A 242 -0.27 16.81 2.72
N LEU A 243 -0.28 15.63 3.36
CA LEU A 243 0.14 15.51 4.75
C LEU A 243 1.65 15.76 4.93
N TRP A 244 2.48 15.38 3.95
CA TRP A 244 3.92 15.59 4.00
C TRP A 244 4.28 17.05 3.74
N ASP A 245 3.96 17.58 2.54
CA ASP A 245 4.27 18.93 2.13
C ASP A 245 3.17 19.49 1.23
N LYS A 246 2.44 20.49 1.77
CA LYS A 246 1.35 21.15 1.05
C LYS A 246 1.82 21.93 -0.18
N LYS A 247 3.06 22.44 -0.19
CA LYS A 247 3.61 23.20 -1.32
C LYS A 247 3.91 22.25 -2.48
N VAL A 248 4.57 21.11 -2.20
CA VAL A 248 4.83 20.08 -3.20
C VAL A 248 3.51 19.55 -3.76
N TRP A 249 2.53 19.30 -2.90
CA TRP A 249 1.20 18.87 -3.33
C TRP A 249 0.55 19.92 -4.25
N ALA A 250 0.52 21.19 -3.84
CA ALA A 250 -0.11 22.27 -4.61
C ALA A 250 0.54 22.46 -5.97
N LEU A 251 1.88 22.41 -6.05
CA LEU A 251 2.63 22.50 -7.31
C LEU A 251 2.28 21.34 -8.25
N ALA A 252 2.30 20.09 -7.76
CA ALA A 252 1.99 18.91 -8.56
C ALA A 252 0.52 18.92 -9.01
N PHE A 253 -0.40 19.28 -8.12
CA PHE A 253 -1.84 19.39 -8.43
C PHE A 253 -2.11 20.45 -9.48
N THR A 254 -1.54 21.64 -9.32
CA THR A 254 -1.71 22.74 -10.28
C THR A 254 -1.11 22.38 -11.64
N ALA A 255 0.08 21.77 -11.67
CA ALA A 255 0.70 21.33 -12.91
C ALA A 255 -0.17 20.31 -13.65
N SER A 256 -0.68 19.29 -12.95
CA SER A 256 -1.55 18.28 -13.54
C SER A 256 -2.88 18.87 -14.01
N LEU A 257 -3.45 19.82 -13.27
CA LEU A 257 -4.68 20.53 -13.65
C LEU A 257 -4.49 21.35 -14.92
N ILE A 258 -3.40 22.11 -15.01
CA ILE A 258 -3.06 22.89 -16.22
C ILE A 258 -2.90 21.96 -17.42
N LEU A 259 -2.13 20.87 -17.27
CA LEU A 259 -1.94 19.89 -18.34
C LEU A 259 -3.27 19.27 -18.78
N THR A 260 -4.15 18.95 -17.83
CA THR A 260 -5.49 18.42 -18.14
C THR A 260 -6.30 19.43 -18.95
N ILE A 261 -6.34 20.68 -18.52
CA ILE A 261 -7.09 21.74 -19.25
C ILE A 261 -6.51 21.95 -20.66
N VAL A 262 -5.19 22.04 -20.77
CA VAL A 262 -4.50 22.24 -22.06
C VAL A 262 -4.80 21.07 -23.00
N THR A 263 -4.60 19.83 -22.55
CA THR A 263 -4.83 18.66 -23.41
C THR A 263 -6.29 18.50 -23.82
N TYR A 264 -7.23 18.77 -22.91
CA TYR A 264 -8.67 18.74 -23.24
C TYR A 264 -9.07 19.76 -24.31
N ARG A 265 -8.44 20.96 -24.29
CA ARG A 265 -8.71 22.02 -25.28
C ARG A 265 -8.34 21.61 -26.72
N PHE A 266 -7.43 20.67 -26.89
CA PHE A 266 -7.00 20.16 -28.20
C PHE A 266 -7.70 18.86 -28.63
N ILE A 267 -8.43 18.22 -27.72
CA ILE A 267 -9.18 16.98 -28.01
C ILE A 267 -10.63 17.31 -28.38
N LEU A 268 -11.21 18.36 -27.76
CA LEU A 268 -12.55 18.89 -28.03
C LEU A 268 -12.50 19.87 -29.21
#